data_92a76784891f6ce326083b71e3896619
#
_entry.id   92a76784891f6ce326083b71e3896619
#
_cell.length_a   1.000
_cell.length_b   1.000
_cell.length_c   1.000
_cell.angle_alpha   90.00
_cell.angle_beta   90.00
_cell.angle_gamma   90.00
#
_symmetry.space_group_name_H-M   'P 1'
#
loop_
_entity.id
_entity.type
_entity.pdbx_description
1 polymer ?
#
loop_
_entity_poly.entity_id
_entity_poly.type
_entity_poly.pdbx_seq_one_letter_code
_entity_poly.pdbx_strand_id
1 'polypeptide(L)'
;MVFTVGHSTLSQAQFLELIAGDAIRLLWDVRSYPASRWEWFRRDRLELWLPEAGVEYVWAPALGGRRRPPRSGAAPRASDPRPSPLGSGPRDLAPGETSQEAPAGPGHGWREEGFANYQWHMAGEEFLKAADELVRLGRRRPVGIMCAEGVWWRCHRSMIADYLVTAGAQVVHLQPRRLDHAAVLAERLPRYHPDVIAAWRRHLGW
;
A
#
# COMPACT_ATOMS: atom_id res chain seq x y z
N MET A 1 -0.58 2.06 -15.93
CA MET A 1 -1.02 0.91 -15.12
C MET A 1 -0.18 0.86 -13.85
N VAL A 2 -0.80 0.61 -12.69
CA VAL A 2 -0.12 0.44 -11.40
C VAL A 2 -0.20 -1.02 -10.98
N PHE A 3 0.90 -1.58 -10.49
CA PHE A 3 0.99 -2.94 -9.99
C PHE A 3 1.26 -2.96 -8.50
N THR A 4 0.71 -3.93 -7.78
CA THR A 4 1.03 -4.10 -6.36
C THR A 4 1.74 -5.41 -6.12
N VAL A 5 2.81 -5.38 -5.34
CA VAL A 5 3.64 -6.52 -5.02
C VAL A 5 4.01 -6.54 -3.54
N GLY A 6 4.09 -7.72 -2.95
CA GLY A 6 4.62 -7.92 -1.60
C GLY A 6 5.93 -8.69 -1.64
N HIS A 7 6.97 -8.21 -0.99
CA HIS A 7 8.22 -8.95 -1.01
C HIS A 7 8.17 -10.24 -0.16
N SER A 8 7.33 -10.27 0.90
CA SER A 8 7.12 -11.45 1.76
C SER A 8 8.44 -12.16 2.12
N THR A 9 8.55 -13.42 1.71
CA THR A 9 9.74 -14.29 1.89
C THR A 9 10.49 -14.52 0.58
N LEU A 10 10.22 -13.74 -0.46
CA LEU A 10 10.89 -13.90 -1.75
C LEU A 10 12.38 -13.66 -1.65
N SER A 11 13.15 -14.38 -2.46
CA SER A 11 14.52 -14.00 -2.74
C SER A 11 14.57 -12.77 -3.65
N GLN A 12 15.73 -12.14 -3.75
CA GLN A 12 15.95 -11.02 -4.67
C GLN A 12 15.65 -11.42 -6.12
N ALA A 13 16.10 -12.60 -6.55
CA ALA A 13 15.88 -13.11 -7.90
C ALA A 13 14.39 -13.36 -8.19
N GLN A 14 13.65 -13.99 -7.28
CA GLN A 14 12.22 -14.21 -7.40
C GLN A 14 11.43 -12.89 -7.46
N PHE A 15 11.85 -11.90 -6.68
CA PHE A 15 11.22 -10.59 -6.71
C PHE A 15 11.45 -9.87 -8.04
N LEU A 16 12.67 -9.90 -8.56
CA LEU A 16 12.99 -9.33 -9.88
C LEU A 16 12.22 -10.01 -11.00
N GLU A 17 12.15 -11.34 -11.01
CA GLU A 17 11.37 -12.09 -11.99
C GLU A 17 9.90 -11.67 -11.97
N LEU A 18 9.32 -11.55 -10.75
CA LEU A 18 7.93 -11.15 -10.58
C LEU A 18 7.62 -9.77 -11.17
N ILE A 19 8.48 -8.77 -10.94
CA ILE A 19 8.26 -7.40 -11.44
C ILE A 19 8.67 -7.24 -12.91
N ALA A 20 9.61 -8.04 -13.40
CA ALA A 20 10.07 -7.99 -14.78
C ALA A 20 8.99 -8.45 -15.78
N GLY A 21 8.15 -9.42 -15.38
CA GLY A 21 7.04 -9.93 -16.20
C GLY A 21 6.06 -8.86 -16.66
N ASP A 22 5.95 -7.76 -15.93
CA ASP A 22 5.09 -6.62 -16.25
C ASP A 22 5.88 -5.37 -16.65
N ALA A 23 7.14 -5.53 -17.00
CA ALA A 23 8.05 -4.45 -17.41
C ALA A 23 8.11 -3.28 -16.40
N ILE A 24 7.98 -3.57 -15.10
CA ILE A 24 8.04 -2.58 -14.04
C ILE A 24 9.48 -2.09 -13.94
N ARG A 25 9.69 -0.79 -14.18
CA ARG A 25 10.98 -0.11 -14.09
C ARG A 25 10.98 1.04 -13.07
N LEU A 26 9.86 1.23 -12.38
CA LEU A 26 9.71 2.16 -11.26
C LEU A 26 8.98 1.44 -10.12
N LEU A 27 9.61 1.38 -8.96
CA LEU A 27 9.07 0.73 -7.77
C LEU A 27 8.96 1.73 -6.62
N TRP A 28 7.75 1.95 -6.14
CA TRP A 28 7.47 2.77 -4.97
C TRP A 28 7.33 1.88 -3.73
N ASP A 29 8.21 2.06 -2.79
CA ASP A 29 8.13 1.40 -1.48
C ASP A 29 7.19 2.16 -0.56
N VAL A 30 5.98 1.61 -0.39
CA VAL A 30 4.92 2.22 0.41
C VAL A 30 4.94 1.77 1.87
N ARG A 31 6.06 1.29 2.37
CA ARG A 31 6.24 0.98 3.79
C ARG A 31 6.50 2.25 4.59
N SER A 32 5.85 2.41 5.73
CA SER A 32 6.16 3.51 6.66
C SER A 32 7.60 3.44 7.15
N TYR A 33 8.08 2.21 7.39
CA TYR A 33 9.44 1.90 7.79
C TYR A 33 9.97 0.80 6.89
N PRO A 34 10.90 1.09 5.97
CA PRO A 34 11.43 0.12 5.01
C PRO A 34 12.55 -0.73 5.63
N ALA A 35 12.28 -1.27 6.82
CA ALA A 35 13.07 -2.29 7.48
C ALA A 35 12.53 -3.67 7.11
N SER A 36 13.42 -4.66 7.04
CA SER A 36 13.08 -6.04 6.77
C SER A 36 14.03 -6.97 7.52
N ARG A 37 13.54 -8.15 7.93
CA ARG A 37 14.41 -9.24 8.39
C ARG A 37 15.28 -9.79 7.24
N TRP A 38 14.79 -9.68 6.02
CA TRP A 38 15.52 -10.03 4.82
C TRP A 38 16.37 -8.84 4.40
N GLU A 39 17.68 -8.97 4.47
CA GLU A 39 18.64 -7.90 4.26
C GLU A 39 18.41 -7.18 2.92
N TRP A 40 18.22 -7.95 1.85
CA TRP A 40 18.02 -7.41 0.51
C TRP A 40 16.74 -6.58 0.33
N PHE A 41 15.79 -6.64 1.27
CA PHE A 41 14.59 -5.78 1.30
C PHE A 41 14.66 -4.64 2.33
N ARG A 42 15.82 -4.37 2.91
CA ARG A 42 16.09 -3.13 3.63
C ARG A 42 16.28 -2.00 2.64
N ARG A 43 15.89 -0.79 3.03
CA ARG A 43 15.94 0.38 2.15
C ARG A 43 17.32 0.62 1.56
N ASP A 44 18.34 0.63 2.42
CA ASP A 44 19.75 0.82 2.02
C ASP A 44 20.23 -0.18 0.96
N ARG A 45 19.70 -1.41 0.99
CA ARG A 45 20.00 -2.43 0.00
C ARG A 45 19.17 -2.28 -1.28
N LEU A 46 17.86 -1.95 -1.15
CA LEU A 46 16.99 -1.70 -2.30
C LEU A 46 17.50 -0.53 -3.15
N GLU A 47 18.00 0.52 -2.50
CA GLU A 47 18.59 1.69 -3.16
C GLU A 47 19.86 1.35 -3.97
N LEU A 48 20.53 0.23 -3.69
CA LEU A 48 21.70 -0.23 -4.42
C LEU A 48 21.33 -1.18 -5.56
N TRP A 49 20.69 -2.32 -5.24
CA TRP A 49 20.55 -3.38 -6.24
C TRP A 49 19.40 -3.22 -7.23
N LEU A 50 18.32 -2.47 -6.88
CA LEU A 50 17.24 -2.22 -7.84
C LEU A 50 17.70 -1.37 -9.04
N PRO A 51 18.45 -0.27 -8.85
CA PRO A 51 19.03 0.47 -9.99
C PRO A 51 19.99 -0.36 -10.83
N GLU A 52 20.81 -1.24 -10.22
CA GLU A 52 21.68 -2.18 -10.97
C GLU A 52 20.86 -3.14 -11.83
N ALA A 53 19.64 -3.50 -11.40
CA ALA A 53 18.69 -4.29 -12.17
C ALA A 53 17.82 -3.46 -13.14
N GLY A 54 18.10 -2.16 -13.30
CA GLY A 54 17.34 -1.26 -14.17
C GLY A 54 15.96 -0.88 -13.64
N VAL A 55 15.76 -0.93 -12.32
CA VAL A 55 14.52 -0.54 -11.64
C VAL A 55 14.77 0.67 -10.75
N GLU A 56 14.13 1.79 -11.06
CA GLU A 56 14.15 2.99 -10.22
C GLU A 56 13.40 2.72 -8.90
N TYR A 57 14.03 3.04 -7.77
CA TYR A 57 13.45 2.86 -6.45
C TYR A 57 13.09 4.21 -5.81
N VAL A 58 11.86 4.30 -5.28
CA VAL A 58 11.38 5.49 -4.57
C VAL A 58 10.77 5.05 -3.23
N TRP A 59 11.26 5.58 -2.12
CA TRP A 59 10.58 5.43 -0.84
C TRP A 59 9.49 6.48 -0.71
N ALA A 60 8.23 6.03 -0.52
CA ALA A 60 7.02 6.84 -0.48
C ALA A 60 6.30 6.75 0.88
N PRO A 61 6.86 7.31 1.97
CA PRO A 61 6.28 7.22 3.31
C PRO A 61 4.91 7.89 3.43
N ALA A 62 4.59 8.82 2.54
CA ALA A 62 3.28 9.44 2.44
C ALA A 62 2.15 8.41 2.22
N LEU A 63 2.46 7.27 1.60
CA LEU A 63 1.54 6.16 1.39
C LEU A 63 1.67 5.05 2.45
N GLY A 64 2.50 5.25 3.48
CA GLY A 64 2.80 4.22 4.47
C GLY A 64 1.61 3.84 5.35
N GLY A 65 1.49 2.53 5.67
CA GLY A 65 0.32 1.97 6.34
C GLY A 65 0.28 2.12 7.86
N ARG A 66 1.41 2.40 8.52
CA ARG A 66 1.44 2.56 9.99
C ARG A 66 1.09 3.99 10.37
N ARG A 67 -0.15 4.21 10.82
CA ARG A 67 -0.65 5.51 11.26
C ARG A 67 -1.17 5.42 12.70
N ARG A 68 -0.92 6.46 13.48
CA ARG A 68 -1.51 6.61 14.81
C ARG A 68 -2.97 7.02 14.67
N PRO A 69 -3.85 6.62 15.62
CA PRO A 69 -5.22 7.12 15.63
C PRO A 69 -5.20 8.66 15.70
N PRO A 70 -6.18 9.34 15.08
CA PRO A 70 -6.36 10.76 15.26
C PRO A 70 -6.55 11.03 16.76
N ARG A 71 -5.86 12.04 17.30
CA ARG A 71 -6.09 12.47 18.68
C ARG A 71 -7.54 12.94 18.78
N SER A 72 -8.29 12.40 19.74
CA SER A 72 -9.67 12.77 19.98
C SER A 72 -9.75 14.30 20.13
N GLY A 73 -10.47 14.97 19.22
CA GLY A 73 -10.75 16.40 19.26
C GLY A 73 -9.95 17.30 18.32
N ALA A 74 -9.14 16.80 17.40
CA ALA A 74 -8.41 17.64 16.45
C ALA A 74 -8.57 17.12 15.01
N ALA A 75 -9.10 17.96 14.13
CA ALA A 75 -8.90 17.83 12.70
C ALA A 75 -7.39 17.72 12.38
N PRO A 76 -6.96 16.97 11.36
CA PRO A 76 -5.55 16.75 11.08
C PRO A 76 -4.83 18.08 10.85
N ARG A 77 -3.91 18.42 11.74
CA ARG A 77 -2.96 19.52 11.52
C ARG A 77 -1.81 18.99 10.67
N ALA A 78 -1.53 19.70 9.59
CA ALA A 78 -0.28 19.54 8.86
C ALA A 78 0.90 19.76 9.81
N SER A 79 1.90 18.88 9.70
CA SER A 79 3.16 18.91 10.45
C SER A 79 3.16 18.40 11.89
N ASP A 80 3.61 17.14 12.03
CA ASP A 80 4.29 16.71 13.26
C ASP A 80 5.56 15.92 12.88
N PRO A 81 6.76 16.46 13.14
CA PRO A 81 8.02 15.80 12.84
C PRO A 81 8.51 14.96 14.02
N ARG A 82 8.96 13.79 13.72
CA ARG A 82 9.86 12.87 14.44
C ARG A 82 9.26 11.61 15.06
N PRO A 83 9.80 10.45 14.67
CA PRO A 83 9.59 9.20 15.38
C PRO A 83 10.57 9.11 16.57
N SER A 84 10.06 8.77 17.74
CA SER A 84 10.90 8.23 18.82
C SER A 84 11.19 6.76 18.58
N PRO A 85 12.40 6.28 18.89
CA PRO A 85 12.79 4.91 18.67
C PRO A 85 12.37 3.99 19.82
N LEU A 86 12.24 2.71 19.49
CA LEU A 86 12.28 1.52 20.33
C LEU A 86 11.00 1.10 21.07
N GLY A 87 10.62 -0.12 20.74
CA GLY A 87 9.89 -0.99 21.64
C GLY A 87 8.97 -2.01 20.97
N SER A 88 9.47 -3.17 20.89
CA SER A 88 8.90 -4.51 21.07
C SER A 88 9.09 -5.47 19.91
N GLY A 89 9.68 -6.59 20.27
CA GLY A 89 10.19 -7.65 19.44
C GLY A 89 9.14 -8.47 18.69
N PRO A 90 9.62 -9.50 17.98
CA PRO A 90 8.82 -10.27 17.03
C PRO A 90 7.80 -11.12 17.76
N ARG A 91 6.55 -11.09 17.29
CA ARG A 91 5.59 -12.14 17.60
C ARG A 91 5.80 -13.29 16.63
N ASP A 92 6.17 -14.43 17.16
CA ASP A 92 6.27 -15.69 16.46
C ASP A 92 4.92 -16.03 15.83
N LEU A 93 4.93 -16.16 14.51
CA LEU A 93 3.81 -16.74 13.77
C LEU A 93 4.08 -18.22 13.61
N ALA A 94 3.25 -19.04 14.22
CA ALA A 94 3.22 -20.47 14.03
C ALA A 94 2.92 -20.82 12.56
N PRO A 95 3.52 -21.91 12.01
CA PRO A 95 3.24 -22.39 10.67
C PRO A 95 1.93 -23.19 10.68
N GLY A 96 0.95 -22.75 9.92
CA GLY A 96 -0.23 -23.54 9.61
C GLY A 96 -1.54 -22.78 9.70
N GLU A 97 -1.86 -21.97 8.73
CA GLU A 97 -3.27 -21.68 8.39
C GLU A 97 -3.42 -21.57 6.88
N THR A 98 -4.12 -22.58 6.36
CA THR A 98 -4.61 -22.73 5.01
C THR A 98 -5.59 -21.62 4.64
N SER A 99 -5.48 -21.17 3.40
CA SER A 99 -6.53 -20.54 2.55
C SER A 99 -7.81 -20.10 3.28
N GLN A 100 -7.84 -18.88 3.81
CA GLN A 100 -9.10 -18.25 4.15
C GLN A 100 -9.48 -17.26 3.04
N GLU A 101 -10.62 -17.57 2.42
CA GLU A 101 -11.32 -16.72 1.46
C GLU A 101 -11.49 -15.31 2.00
N ALA A 102 -11.50 -14.34 1.09
CA ALA A 102 -11.86 -12.96 1.42
C ALA A 102 -13.22 -12.97 2.15
N PRO A 103 -13.37 -12.31 3.31
CA PRO A 103 -14.63 -12.31 4.02
C PRO A 103 -15.70 -11.63 3.18
N ALA A 104 -16.60 -12.42 2.63
CA ALA A 104 -17.85 -11.94 2.04
C ALA A 104 -18.82 -11.62 3.17
N GLY A 105 -19.31 -10.38 3.24
CA GLY A 105 -20.41 -10.00 4.10
C GLY A 105 -20.54 -8.48 4.26
N PRO A 106 -21.76 -7.93 4.31
CA PRO A 106 -21.99 -6.52 4.54
C PRO A 106 -21.67 -6.17 6.00
N GLY A 107 -20.42 -5.88 6.28
CA GLY A 107 -19.94 -5.49 7.61
C GLY A 107 -19.42 -4.08 7.58
N HIS A 108 -20.09 -3.21 8.29
CA HIS A 108 -19.73 -1.80 8.45
C HIS A 108 -18.29 -1.63 8.95
N GLY A 109 -17.45 -0.97 8.15
CA GLY A 109 -16.14 -0.50 8.54
C GLY A 109 -15.01 -1.55 8.50
N TRP A 110 -13.82 -1.08 8.75
CA TRP A 110 -12.63 -1.90 8.88
C TRP A 110 -12.58 -2.51 10.28
N ARG A 111 -12.51 -3.84 10.39
CA ARG A 111 -12.44 -4.53 11.68
C ARG A 111 -11.08 -4.36 12.36
N GLU A 112 -10.02 -4.19 11.59
CA GLU A 112 -8.68 -3.99 12.09
C GLU A 112 -8.43 -2.50 12.35
N GLU A 113 -8.03 -2.16 13.57
CA GLU A 113 -7.73 -0.78 13.99
C GLU A 113 -6.72 -0.09 13.04
N GLY A 114 -5.73 -0.84 12.55
CA GLY A 114 -4.73 -0.33 11.61
C GLY A 114 -5.36 0.21 10.32
N PHE A 115 -6.34 -0.48 9.76
CA PHE A 115 -7.06 -0.03 8.56
C PHE A 115 -8.04 1.09 8.87
N ALA A 116 -8.73 1.01 10.02
CA ALA A 116 -9.60 2.08 10.49
C ALA A 116 -8.85 3.42 10.66
N ASN A 117 -7.62 3.39 11.16
CA ASN A 117 -6.77 4.57 11.27
C ASN A 117 -6.22 5.03 9.92
N TYR A 118 -5.86 4.08 9.06
CA TYR A 118 -5.28 4.38 7.76
C TYR A 118 -6.27 5.09 6.82
N GLN A 119 -7.57 4.76 6.85
CA GLN A 119 -8.56 5.45 6.02
C GLN A 119 -8.59 6.97 6.26
N TRP A 120 -8.42 7.43 7.51
CA TRP A 120 -8.37 8.86 7.82
C TRP A 120 -7.12 9.54 7.24
N HIS A 121 -5.98 8.85 7.24
CA HIS A 121 -4.80 9.34 6.55
C HIS A 121 -5.04 9.50 5.05
N MET A 122 -5.82 8.61 4.44
CA MET A 122 -6.15 8.64 3.01
C MET A 122 -7.04 9.84 2.62
N ALA A 123 -7.69 10.51 3.58
CA ALA A 123 -8.39 11.77 3.35
C ALA A 123 -7.48 13.00 3.44
N GLY A 124 -6.23 12.82 3.88
CA GLY A 124 -5.26 13.90 4.07
C GLY A 124 -4.50 14.26 2.81
N GLU A 125 -4.09 15.53 2.73
CA GLU A 125 -3.41 16.10 1.56
C GLU A 125 -2.13 15.37 1.17
N GLU A 126 -1.34 14.92 2.17
CA GLU A 126 -0.10 14.18 1.95
C GLU A 126 -0.32 12.90 1.15
N PHE A 127 -1.34 12.11 1.55
CA PHE A 127 -1.71 10.89 0.85
C PHE A 127 -2.24 11.20 -0.56
N LEU A 128 -3.17 12.14 -0.66
CA LEU A 128 -3.84 12.49 -1.93
C LEU A 128 -2.83 12.92 -2.98
N LYS A 129 -1.89 13.82 -2.63
CA LYS A 129 -0.81 14.24 -3.55
C LYS A 129 0.07 13.09 -4.03
N ALA A 130 0.48 12.20 -3.11
CA ALA A 130 1.31 11.06 -3.47
C ALA A 130 0.56 10.04 -4.33
N ALA A 131 -0.72 9.81 -4.05
CA ALA A 131 -1.56 8.90 -4.82
C ALA A 131 -1.87 9.45 -6.22
N ASP A 132 -2.10 10.77 -6.37
CA ASP A 132 -2.26 11.41 -7.69
C ASP A 132 -1.01 11.29 -8.54
N GLU A 133 0.16 11.41 -7.92
CA GLU A 133 1.44 11.21 -8.62
C GLU A 133 1.55 9.77 -9.13
N LEU A 134 1.13 8.77 -8.34
CA LEU A 134 1.07 7.38 -8.82
C LEU A 134 0.09 7.21 -9.99
N VAL A 135 -1.09 7.85 -9.94
CA VAL A 135 -2.04 7.84 -11.07
C VAL A 135 -1.40 8.43 -12.31
N ARG A 136 -0.76 9.59 -12.18
CA ARG A 136 -0.07 10.29 -13.28
C ARG A 136 1.05 9.44 -13.89
N LEU A 137 1.88 8.84 -13.06
CA LEU A 137 2.99 7.97 -13.49
C LEU A 137 2.47 6.68 -14.12
N GLY A 138 1.46 6.04 -13.52
CA GLY A 138 0.85 4.82 -14.03
C GLY A 138 0.18 4.97 -15.39
N ARG A 139 -0.23 6.19 -15.77
CA ARG A 139 -0.72 6.50 -17.13
C ARG A 139 0.39 6.52 -18.17
N ARG A 140 1.64 6.77 -17.77
CA ARG A 140 2.79 6.93 -18.67
C ARG A 140 3.62 5.66 -18.79
N ARG A 141 3.80 4.92 -17.71
CA ARG A 141 4.62 3.69 -17.64
C ARG A 141 4.10 2.73 -16.56
N PRO A 142 4.45 1.44 -16.63
CA PRO A 142 4.21 0.51 -15.53
C PRO A 142 4.92 0.97 -14.26
N VAL A 143 4.15 1.05 -13.14
CA VAL A 143 4.68 1.43 -11.82
C VAL A 143 4.32 0.36 -10.83
N GLY A 144 5.27 -0.12 -10.05
CA GLY A 144 5.04 -1.05 -8.94
C GLY A 144 4.90 -0.31 -7.61
N ILE A 145 3.96 -0.69 -6.75
CA ILE A 145 3.97 -0.34 -5.33
C ILE A 145 4.28 -1.56 -4.50
N MET A 146 5.26 -1.46 -3.61
CA MET A 146 5.78 -2.58 -2.81
C MET A 146 5.51 -2.39 -1.32
N CYS A 147 5.10 -3.47 -0.65
CA CYS A 147 5.10 -3.58 0.81
C CYS A 147 5.72 -4.91 1.25
N ALA A 148 5.84 -5.12 2.57
CA ALA A 148 6.37 -6.39 3.12
C ALA A 148 5.37 -7.55 3.01
N GLU A 149 4.08 -7.29 3.12
CA GLU A 149 3.01 -8.30 3.14
C GLU A 149 2.80 -8.93 1.75
N GLY A 150 2.84 -10.26 1.65
CA GLY A 150 2.60 -10.97 0.40
C GLY A 150 1.13 -10.91 -0.05
N VAL A 151 0.22 -11.00 0.90
CA VAL A 151 -1.23 -11.04 0.65
C VAL A 151 -1.80 -9.62 0.59
N TRP A 152 -2.22 -9.19 -0.60
CA TRP A 152 -2.61 -7.80 -0.83
C TRP A 152 -3.81 -7.34 0.01
N TRP A 153 -4.80 -8.20 0.26
CA TRP A 153 -6.01 -7.83 1.03
C TRP A 153 -5.78 -7.72 2.54
N ARG A 154 -4.64 -8.22 3.05
CA ARG A 154 -4.17 -8.04 4.43
C ARG A 154 -3.25 -6.84 4.59
N CYS A 155 -3.07 -6.05 3.56
CA CYS A 155 -2.12 -4.95 3.49
C CYS A 155 -2.80 -3.65 3.08
N HIS A 156 -2.30 -2.53 3.61
CA HIS A 156 -2.75 -1.19 3.22
C HIS A 156 -2.63 -0.90 1.72
N ARG A 157 -1.83 -1.67 0.95
CA ARG A 157 -1.81 -1.61 -0.51
C ARG A 157 -3.19 -1.81 -1.13
N SER A 158 -4.05 -2.61 -0.50
CA SER A 158 -5.43 -2.77 -0.97
C SER A 158 -6.22 -1.47 -0.89
N MET A 159 -6.01 -0.69 0.17
CA MET A 159 -6.67 0.59 0.35
C MET A 159 -6.09 1.65 -0.60
N ILE A 160 -4.78 1.66 -0.81
CA ILE A 160 -4.17 2.49 -1.87
C ILE A 160 -4.80 2.15 -3.22
N ALA A 161 -4.95 0.85 -3.54
CA ALA A 161 -5.58 0.41 -4.78
C ALA A 161 -7.04 0.87 -4.90
N ASP A 162 -7.82 0.86 -3.79
CA ASP A 162 -9.20 1.38 -3.76
C ASP A 162 -9.23 2.86 -4.23
N TYR A 163 -8.34 3.70 -3.69
CA TYR A 163 -8.26 5.09 -4.12
C TYR A 163 -7.81 5.23 -5.58
N LEU A 164 -6.74 4.53 -5.96
CA LEU A 164 -6.18 4.64 -7.32
C LEU A 164 -7.20 4.25 -8.40
N VAL A 165 -7.98 3.18 -8.18
CA VAL A 165 -9.05 2.78 -9.11
C VAL A 165 -10.17 3.79 -9.11
N THR A 166 -10.57 4.33 -7.96
CA THR A 166 -11.53 5.43 -7.86
C THR A 166 -11.05 6.65 -8.64
N ALA A 167 -9.74 6.95 -8.63
CA ALA A 167 -9.12 8.04 -9.42
C ALA A 167 -8.90 7.70 -10.91
N GLY A 168 -9.43 6.57 -11.39
CA GLY A 168 -9.38 6.16 -12.80
C GLY A 168 -8.08 5.50 -13.23
N ALA A 169 -7.26 4.99 -12.30
CA ALA A 169 -6.11 4.18 -12.63
C ALA A 169 -6.48 2.70 -12.76
N GLN A 170 -5.83 1.98 -13.65
CA GLN A 170 -5.86 0.53 -13.66
C GLN A 170 -4.83 -0.01 -12.66
N VAL A 171 -5.29 -0.88 -11.73
CA VAL A 171 -4.45 -1.46 -10.67
C VAL A 171 -4.54 -2.98 -10.70
N VAL A 172 -3.37 -3.65 -10.76
CA VAL A 172 -3.27 -5.11 -10.79
C VAL A 172 -2.43 -5.60 -9.62
N HIS A 173 -2.96 -6.55 -8.86
CA HIS A 173 -2.21 -7.29 -7.84
C HIS A 173 -1.45 -8.44 -8.50
N LEU A 174 -0.16 -8.58 -8.23
CA LEU A 174 0.66 -9.66 -8.77
C LEU A 174 0.59 -10.93 -7.92
N GLN A 175 0.29 -10.82 -6.64
CA GLN A 175 0.31 -11.92 -5.66
C GLN A 175 -0.91 -11.91 -4.74
N PRO A 176 -1.34 -13.07 -4.20
CA PRO A 176 -0.81 -14.43 -4.45
C PRO A 176 -1.23 -14.97 -5.82
N ARG A 177 -2.17 -14.29 -6.46
CA ARG A 177 -2.59 -14.50 -7.84
C ARG A 177 -2.84 -13.16 -8.52
N ARG A 178 -2.67 -13.12 -9.82
CA ARG A 178 -2.94 -11.90 -10.60
C ARG A 178 -4.43 -11.55 -10.52
N LEU A 179 -4.73 -10.31 -10.14
CA LEU A 179 -6.11 -9.82 -10.00
C LEU A 179 -6.17 -8.33 -10.37
N ASP A 180 -7.10 -7.95 -11.24
CA ASP A 180 -7.47 -6.54 -11.44
C ASP A 180 -8.31 -6.07 -10.25
N HIS A 181 -7.86 -5.01 -9.60
CA HIS A 181 -8.49 -4.50 -8.38
C HIS A 181 -9.91 -3.95 -8.62
N ALA A 182 -10.22 -3.50 -9.82
CA ALA A 182 -11.57 -3.03 -10.17
C ALA A 182 -12.64 -4.11 -9.91
N ALA A 183 -12.29 -5.39 -10.05
CA ALA A 183 -13.20 -6.50 -9.79
C ALA A 183 -13.73 -6.60 -8.35
N VAL A 184 -13.03 -6.00 -7.39
CA VAL A 184 -13.38 -6.07 -5.95
C VAL A 184 -13.73 -4.71 -5.35
N LEU A 185 -13.57 -3.62 -6.08
CA LEU A 185 -13.75 -2.26 -5.57
C LEU A 185 -15.15 -2.01 -5.00
N ALA A 186 -16.20 -2.45 -5.70
CA ALA A 186 -17.59 -2.23 -5.30
C ALA A 186 -17.92 -2.81 -3.92
N GLU A 187 -17.31 -3.93 -3.55
CA GLU A 187 -17.47 -4.58 -2.25
C GLU A 187 -16.67 -3.90 -1.14
N ARG A 188 -15.66 -3.13 -1.52
CA ARG A 188 -14.71 -2.51 -0.59
C ARG A 188 -15.08 -1.09 -0.21
N LEU A 189 -15.60 -0.30 -1.14
CA LEU A 189 -15.99 1.10 -0.89
C LEU A 189 -16.95 1.30 0.28
N PRO A 190 -17.98 0.44 0.52
CA PRO A 190 -18.87 0.59 1.67
C PRO A 190 -18.20 0.43 3.04
N ARG A 191 -16.95 -0.02 3.09
CA ARG A 191 -16.18 -0.16 4.34
C ARG A 191 -15.58 1.16 4.82
N TYR A 192 -15.49 2.15 3.94
CA TYR A 192 -14.92 3.46 4.26
C TYR A 192 -15.94 4.34 4.97
N HIS A 193 -15.43 5.17 5.88
CA HIS A 193 -16.26 6.21 6.48
C HIS A 193 -16.76 7.19 5.40
N PRO A 194 -18.02 7.64 5.45
CA PRO A 194 -18.56 8.55 4.43
C PRO A 194 -17.72 9.81 4.21
N ASP A 195 -17.12 10.38 5.27
CA ASP A 195 -16.28 11.58 5.17
C ASP A 195 -15.00 11.34 4.38
N VAL A 196 -14.42 10.12 4.44
CA VAL A 196 -13.26 9.73 3.64
C VAL A 196 -13.64 9.70 2.17
N ILE A 197 -14.75 9.06 1.84
CA ILE A 197 -15.28 9.04 0.46
C ILE A 197 -15.62 10.44 -0.02
N ALA A 198 -16.22 11.27 0.83
CA ALA A 198 -16.52 12.67 0.50
C ALA A 198 -15.24 13.49 0.26
N ALA A 199 -14.16 13.24 1.01
CA ALA A 199 -12.87 13.87 0.78
C ALA A 199 -12.28 13.48 -0.59
N TRP A 200 -12.32 12.19 -0.94
CA TRP A 200 -11.88 11.72 -2.27
C TRP A 200 -12.67 12.34 -3.40
N ARG A 201 -14.02 12.36 -3.28
CA ARG A 201 -14.89 12.97 -4.30
C ARG A 201 -14.57 14.44 -4.51
N ARG A 202 -14.45 15.22 -3.43
CA ARG A 202 -14.06 16.65 -3.53
C ARG A 202 -12.73 16.83 -4.22
N HIS A 203 -11.73 16.01 -3.85
CA HIS A 203 -10.39 16.08 -4.42
C HIS A 203 -10.37 15.71 -5.91
N LEU A 204 -11.15 14.71 -6.31
CA LEU A 204 -11.25 14.23 -7.69
C LEU A 204 -12.23 15.06 -8.55
N GLY A 205 -12.98 15.99 -7.96
CA GLY A 205 -13.93 16.83 -8.67
C GLY A 205 -15.26 16.14 -9.02
N TRP A 206 -15.75 15.23 -8.16
CA TRP A 206 -16.99 14.45 -8.33
C TRP A 206 -18.08 14.89 -7.38
#